data_0670f599ca63d968093a0b2e4cb4974c
#
_entry.id   0670f599ca63d968093a0b2e4cb4974c
#
_cell.length_a   1.000
_cell.length_b   1.000
_cell.length_c   1.000
_cell.angle_alpha   90.00
_cell.angle_beta   90.00
_cell.angle_gamma   90.00
#
_symmetry.space_group_name_H-M   'P 1'
#
loop_
_entity.id
_entity.type
_entity.pdbx_description
1 polymer ?
#
loop_
_entity_poly.entity_id
_entity_poly.type
_entity_poly.pdbx_seq_one_letter_code
_entity_poly.pdbx_strand_id
1 'polypeptide(L)'
;KGEVPIGAVVVHNQQVIARAHNEKELRQDPTAHAEILAVQRATKALGAWRLSEATLYVTLEPCPMCAGALVQARLKTLVFGAADSKGGAVGSVTNVLDVNRWNHRIEVISGVLEEECAQILKEFFRKLR
;
A
#
# COMPACT_ATOMS: atom_id res chain seq x y z
N LYS A 1 -17.69 -3.65 -4.87
CA LYS A 1 -18.45 -4.84 -4.62
C LYS A 1 -17.61 -6.06 -4.90
N GLY A 2 -17.46 -6.91 -3.92
CA GLY A 2 -16.57 -8.07 -4.03
C GLY A 2 -15.09 -7.71 -3.97
N GLU A 3 -14.75 -6.45 -3.77
CA GLU A 3 -13.37 -6.03 -3.61
C GLU A 3 -12.90 -6.27 -2.18
N VAL A 4 -11.67 -6.73 -2.02
CA VAL A 4 -11.06 -6.80 -0.70
C VAL A 4 -10.93 -5.37 -0.17
N PRO A 5 -11.36 -5.09 1.09
CA PRO A 5 -11.43 -3.72 1.60
C PRO A 5 -10.06 -3.18 2.03
N ILE A 6 -9.21 -2.93 1.06
CA ILE A 6 -7.90 -2.33 1.27
C ILE A 6 -7.96 -0.89 0.78
N GLY A 7 -7.60 0.04 1.64
CA GLY A 7 -7.55 1.45 1.30
C GLY A 7 -6.14 1.98 1.42
N ALA A 8 -5.82 2.99 0.61
CA ALA A 8 -4.52 3.64 0.61
C ALA A 8 -4.67 5.14 0.44
N VAL A 9 -3.83 5.90 1.14
CA VAL A 9 -3.85 7.36 1.12
C VAL A 9 -2.40 7.83 1.02
N VAL A 10 -2.14 8.77 0.11
CA VAL A 10 -0.81 9.41 0.00
C VAL A 10 -0.91 10.83 0.54
N VAL A 11 0.00 11.17 1.44
CA VAL A 11 0.08 12.48 2.08
C VAL A 11 1.40 13.14 1.67
N HIS A 12 1.32 14.41 1.26
CA HIS A 12 2.48 15.21 0.88
C HIS A 12 2.28 16.61 1.42
N ASN A 13 3.29 17.15 2.12
CA ASN A 13 3.19 18.47 2.77
C ASN A 13 1.95 18.57 3.65
N GLN A 14 1.69 17.52 4.44
CA GLN A 14 0.57 17.46 5.39
C GLN A 14 -0.80 17.51 4.72
N GLN A 15 -0.86 17.25 3.41
CA GLN A 15 -2.11 17.23 2.67
C GLN A 15 -2.30 15.88 1.98
N VAL A 16 -3.54 15.39 2.00
CA VAL A 16 -3.88 14.18 1.25
C VAL A 16 -3.94 14.54 -0.23
N ILE A 17 -3.06 13.93 -1.01
CA ILE A 17 -3.00 14.21 -2.46
C ILE A 17 -3.58 13.06 -3.29
N ALA A 18 -3.81 11.89 -2.70
CA ALA A 18 -4.38 10.75 -3.41
C ALA A 18 -5.05 9.81 -2.44
N ARG A 19 -6.15 9.21 -2.87
CA ARG A 19 -6.85 8.15 -2.16
C ARG A 19 -7.18 7.07 -3.16
N ALA A 20 -7.18 5.83 -2.70
CA ALA A 20 -7.55 4.70 -3.55
C ALA A 20 -8.00 3.54 -2.69
N HIS A 21 -8.73 2.64 -3.31
CA HIS A 21 -9.06 1.36 -2.74
C HIS A 21 -8.84 0.29 -3.80
N ASN A 22 -8.81 -0.96 -3.37
CA ASN A 22 -8.58 -2.09 -4.26
C ASN A 22 -9.71 -2.15 -5.31
N GLU A 23 -9.36 -2.25 -6.60
CA GLU A 23 -10.32 -2.27 -7.70
C GLU A 23 -10.06 -3.41 -8.69
N LYS A 24 -9.46 -4.53 -8.22
CA LYS A 24 -9.15 -5.67 -9.09
C LYS A 24 -10.37 -6.19 -9.83
N GLU A 25 -11.47 -6.37 -9.11
CA GLU A 25 -12.70 -6.91 -9.71
C GLU A 25 -13.36 -5.89 -10.62
N LEU A 26 -13.46 -4.66 -10.16
CA LEU A 26 -14.09 -3.60 -10.95
C LEU A 26 -13.40 -3.39 -12.29
N ARG A 27 -12.06 -3.40 -12.29
CA ARG A 27 -11.27 -3.13 -13.48
C ARG A 27 -10.88 -4.37 -14.25
N GLN A 28 -11.16 -5.56 -13.70
CA GLN A 28 -10.66 -6.83 -14.24
C GLN A 28 -9.16 -6.73 -14.49
N ASP A 29 -8.44 -6.22 -13.49
CA ASP A 29 -7.02 -5.91 -13.57
C ASP A 29 -6.34 -6.40 -12.30
N PRO A 30 -5.48 -7.41 -12.36
CA PRO A 30 -4.82 -7.95 -11.17
C PRO A 30 -3.83 -6.98 -10.53
N THR A 31 -3.44 -5.92 -11.23
CA THR A 31 -2.52 -4.92 -10.70
C THR A 31 -3.25 -3.74 -10.05
N ALA A 32 -4.59 -3.71 -10.08
CA ALA A 32 -5.37 -2.59 -9.56
C ALA A 32 -5.51 -2.66 -8.04
N HIS A 33 -4.38 -2.80 -7.35
CA HIS A 33 -4.30 -2.74 -5.90
C HIS A 33 -4.39 -1.29 -5.44
N ALA A 34 -4.89 -1.09 -4.23
CA ALA A 34 -5.04 0.25 -3.67
C ALA A 34 -3.74 1.05 -3.72
N GLU A 35 -2.61 0.40 -3.41
CA GLU A 35 -1.30 1.05 -3.38
C GLU A 35 -0.88 1.52 -4.77
N ILE A 36 -1.07 0.68 -5.79
CA ILE A 36 -0.72 1.02 -7.18
C ILE A 36 -1.56 2.21 -7.64
N LEU A 37 -2.87 2.16 -7.38
CA LEU A 37 -3.76 3.25 -7.79
C LEU A 37 -3.42 4.54 -7.05
N ALA A 38 -3.08 4.46 -5.77
CA ALA A 38 -2.70 5.64 -4.98
C ALA A 38 -1.41 6.26 -5.52
N VAL A 39 -0.42 5.43 -5.86
CA VAL A 39 0.84 5.93 -6.44
C VAL A 39 0.56 6.64 -7.77
N GLN A 40 -0.24 6.02 -8.64
CA GLN A 40 -0.58 6.62 -9.93
C GLN A 40 -1.25 7.97 -9.76
N ARG A 41 -2.20 8.07 -8.85
CA ARG A 41 -2.94 9.31 -8.59
C ARG A 41 -2.05 10.37 -7.96
N ALA A 42 -1.16 9.98 -7.05
CA ALA A 42 -0.25 10.89 -6.37
C ALA A 42 0.77 11.49 -7.33
N THR A 43 1.39 10.66 -8.18
CA THR A 43 2.37 11.14 -9.14
C THR A 43 1.74 12.08 -10.16
N LYS A 44 0.51 11.78 -10.56
CA LYS A 44 -0.23 12.65 -11.46
C LYS A 44 -0.54 14.00 -10.79
N ALA A 45 -0.96 13.97 -9.54
CA ALA A 45 -1.28 15.19 -8.79
C ALA A 45 -0.04 16.08 -8.61
N LEU A 46 1.13 15.45 -8.35
CA LEU A 46 2.37 16.21 -8.16
C LEU A 46 3.04 16.60 -9.47
N GLY A 47 2.66 15.96 -10.59
CA GLY A 47 3.34 16.18 -11.86
C GLY A 47 4.77 15.64 -11.87
N ALA A 48 5.05 14.64 -11.03
CA ALA A 48 6.39 14.06 -10.90
C ALA A 48 6.26 12.60 -10.49
N TRP A 49 7.15 11.73 -10.96
CA TRP A 49 7.08 10.33 -10.64
C TRP A 49 7.71 9.99 -9.29
N ARG A 50 8.54 10.86 -8.73
CA ARG A 50 9.16 10.61 -7.43
C ARG A 50 8.26 11.08 -6.30
N LEU A 51 8.11 10.20 -5.30
CA LEU A 51 7.33 10.50 -4.10
C LEU A 51 8.24 10.65 -2.89
N SER A 52 9.40 11.29 -3.08
CA SER A 52 10.47 11.32 -2.08
C SER A 52 10.15 12.14 -0.83
N GLU A 53 9.07 12.93 -0.86
CA GLU A 53 8.61 13.67 0.31
C GLU A 53 7.22 13.22 0.76
N ALA A 54 6.77 12.04 0.29
CA ALA A 54 5.41 11.58 0.55
C ALA A 54 5.38 10.38 1.47
N THR A 55 4.25 10.22 2.16
CA THR A 55 3.95 9.06 3.00
C THR A 55 2.74 8.34 2.44
N LEU A 56 2.83 7.03 2.31
CA LEU A 56 1.70 6.18 1.95
C LEU A 56 1.17 5.49 3.20
N TYR A 57 -0.12 5.65 3.44
CA TYR A 57 -0.83 4.91 4.49
C TYR A 57 -1.69 3.86 3.83
N VAL A 58 -1.59 2.60 4.25
CA VAL A 58 -2.37 1.51 3.69
C VAL A 58 -2.83 0.57 4.81
N THR A 59 -4.02 0.00 4.67
CA THR A 59 -4.61 -0.81 5.73
C THR A 59 -3.97 -2.18 5.88
N LEU A 60 -3.40 -2.72 4.81
CA LEU A 60 -2.78 -4.05 4.81
C LEU A 60 -1.36 -3.96 4.28
N GLU A 61 -0.47 -4.78 4.84
CA GLU A 61 0.92 -4.89 4.38
C GLU A 61 0.98 -5.10 2.87
N PRO A 62 1.77 -4.30 2.14
CA PRO A 62 1.86 -4.43 0.68
C PRO A 62 2.42 -5.78 0.22
N CYS A 63 1.94 -6.24 -0.93
CA CYS A 63 2.45 -7.43 -1.60
C CYS A 63 3.76 -7.10 -2.34
N PRO A 64 4.45 -8.11 -2.92
CA PRO A 64 5.72 -7.85 -3.62
C PRO A 64 5.61 -6.85 -4.77
N MET A 65 4.52 -6.90 -5.54
CA MET A 65 4.31 -5.96 -6.65
C MET A 65 4.23 -4.52 -6.13
N CYS A 66 3.41 -4.31 -5.10
CA CYS A 66 3.21 -2.97 -4.54
C CYS A 66 4.48 -2.47 -3.85
N ALA A 67 5.14 -3.33 -3.06
CA ALA A 67 6.38 -2.95 -2.39
C ALA A 67 7.44 -2.54 -3.42
N GLY A 68 7.55 -3.29 -4.52
CA GLY A 68 8.46 -2.93 -5.60
C GLY A 68 8.13 -1.59 -6.22
N ALA A 69 6.83 -1.33 -6.44
CA ALA A 69 6.39 -0.05 -7.00
C ALA A 69 6.76 1.12 -6.09
N LEU A 70 6.65 0.94 -4.77
CA LEU A 70 7.00 2.00 -3.81
C LEU A 70 8.50 2.32 -3.86
N VAL A 71 9.34 1.30 -4.02
CA VAL A 71 10.78 1.51 -4.21
C VAL A 71 11.03 2.28 -5.49
N GLN A 72 10.37 1.89 -6.59
CA GLN A 72 10.51 2.57 -7.88
C GLN A 72 10.08 4.03 -7.80
N ALA A 73 9.04 4.33 -7.03
CA ALA A 73 8.54 5.69 -6.86
C ALA A 73 9.37 6.52 -5.88
N ARG A 74 10.35 5.91 -5.22
CA ARG A 74 11.19 6.58 -4.22
C ARG A 74 10.39 7.13 -3.04
N LEU A 75 9.38 6.38 -2.60
CA LEU A 75 8.54 6.78 -1.47
C LEU A 75 9.40 7.02 -0.23
N LYS A 76 9.08 8.06 0.55
CA LYS A 76 9.82 8.36 1.77
C LYS A 76 9.41 7.43 2.91
N THR A 77 8.12 7.31 3.18
CA THR A 77 7.63 6.57 4.35
C THR A 77 6.41 5.74 3.98
N LEU A 78 6.39 4.50 4.46
CA LEU A 78 5.25 3.60 4.35
C LEU A 78 4.72 3.30 5.73
N VAL A 79 3.41 3.51 5.92
CA VAL A 79 2.71 3.19 7.16
C VAL A 79 1.62 2.18 6.82
N PHE A 80 1.64 1.00 7.47
CA PHE A 80 0.57 0.04 7.25
C PHE A 80 0.00 -0.48 8.55
N GLY A 81 -1.25 -0.95 8.48
CA GLY A 81 -1.98 -1.42 9.66
C GLY A 81 -1.71 -2.88 9.95
N ALA A 82 -2.35 -3.77 9.22
CA ALA A 82 -2.30 -5.20 9.49
C ALA A 82 -1.23 -5.89 8.66
N ALA A 83 -0.56 -6.89 9.25
CA ALA A 83 0.37 -7.75 8.53
C ALA A 83 -0.40 -8.75 7.67
N ASP A 84 0.20 -9.15 6.54
CA ASP A 84 -0.37 -10.15 5.66
C ASP A 84 0.53 -11.37 5.67
N SER A 85 0.14 -12.39 6.45
CA SER A 85 0.96 -13.58 6.65
C SER A 85 1.10 -14.44 5.40
N LYS A 86 0.25 -14.22 4.39
CA LYS A 86 0.25 -15.04 3.17
C LYS A 86 0.84 -14.35 1.96
N GLY A 87 0.79 -13.03 1.91
CA GLY A 87 1.25 -12.29 0.73
C GLY A 87 2.07 -11.06 1.04
N GLY A 88 2.35 -10.77 2.31
CA GLY A 88 3.04 -9.55 2.68
C GLY A 88 4.51 -9.56 2.32
N ALA A 89 5.00 -8.45 1.80
CA ALA A 89 6.36 -8.32 1.31
C ALA A 89 7.16 -7.25 2.07
N VAL A 90 6.69 -6.87 3.27
CA VAL A 90 7.37 -5.88 4.11
C VAL A 90 7.64 -6.51 5.48
N GLY A 91 8.00 -7.79 5.48
CA GLY A 91 8.40 -8.51 6.67
C GLY A 91 7.71 -9.82 6.93
N SER A 92 6.49 -10.05 6.42
CA SER A 92 5.72 -11.25 6.75
C SER A 92 6.19 -12.48 5.97
N VAL A 93 6.08 -12.46 4.64
CA VAL A 93 6.56 -13.57 3.80
C VAL A 93 7.96 -13.30 3.32
N THR A 94 8.20 -12.08 2.90
CA THR A 94 9.52 -11.62 2.45
C THR A 94 9.61 -10.13 2.79
N ASN A 95 10.76 -9.52 2.53
CA ASN A 95 10.92 -8.09 2.74
C ASN A 95 11.61 -7.46 1.53
N VAL A 96 10.80 -7.03 0.57
CA VAL A 96 11.28 -6.41 -0.66
C VAL A 96 11.96 -5.07 -0.39
N LEU A 97 11.54 -4.38 0.68
CA LEU A 97 12.07 -3.05 0.99
C LEU A 97 13.44 -3.10 1.66
N ASP A 98 13.81 -4.23 2.24
CA ASP A 98 15.05 -4.35 3.01
C ASP A 98 16.13 -5.04 2.19
N VAL A 99 16.42 -4.50 1.00
CA VAL A 99 17.48 -4.99 0.14
C VAL A 99 18.57 -3.92 0.09
N ASN A 100 19.76 -4.27 0.57
CA ASN A 100 20.87 -3.32 0.70
C ASN A 100 21.30 -2.68 -0.62
N ARG A 101 21.02 -3.34 -1.74
CA ARG A 101 21.43 -2.87 -3.07
C ARG A 101 20.47 -1.89 -3.70
N TRP A 102 19.27 -1.68 -3.10
CA TRP A 102 18.37 -0.65 -3.62
C TRP A 102 18.99 0.72 -3.44
N ASN A 103 18.84 1.57 -4.43
CA ASN A 103 19.33 2.95 -4.38
C ASN A 103 18.55 3.81 -3.40
N HIS A 104 17.41 3.30 -2.92
CA HIS A 104 16.50 4.05 -2.07
C HIS A 104 16.04 3.20 -0.92
N ARG A 105 15.90 3.81 0.24
CA ARG A 105 15.38 3.16 1.46
C ARG A 105 14.08 3.85 1.85
N ILE A 106 13.10 3.05 2.22
CA ILE A 106 11.80 3.54 2.66
C ILE A 106 11.72 3.32 4.17
N GLU A 107 11.35 4.38 4.91
CA GLU A 107 11.05 4.25 6.33
C GLU A 107 9.73 3.50 6.47
N VAL A 108 9.68 2.49 7.35
CA VAL A 108 8.49 1.65 7.53
C VAL A 108 7.97 1.77 8.95
N ILE A 109 6.67 2.06 9.08
CA ILE A 109 5.96 2.06 10.36
C ILE A 109 4.80 1.09 10.21
N SER A 110 4.75 0.07 11.07
CA SER A 110 3.72 -0.97 10.98
C SER A 110 2.86 -0.99 12.22
N GLY A 111 1.71 -1.67 12.15
CA GLY A 111 0.86 -1.91 13.30
C GLY A 111 -0.06 -0.76 13.68
N VAL A 112 -0.16 0.27 12.85
CA VAL A 112 -1.05 1.40 13.13
C VAL A 112 -2.50 0.95 12.92
N LEU A 113 -3.31 1.01 13.97
CA LEU A 113 -4.70 0.52 13.97
C LEU A 113 -4.76 -0.94 13.47
N GLU A 114 -3.80 -1.74 13.89
CA GLU A 114 -3.64 -3.11 13.38
C GLU A 114 -4.89 -3.95 13.58
N GLU A 115 -5.50 -3.89 14.76
CA GLU A 115 -6.66 -4.71 15.07
C GLU A 115 -7.88 -4.31 14.24
N GLU A 116 -8.09 -3.01 14.09
CA GLU A 116 -9.21 -2.51 13.29
C GLU A 116 -9.06 -2.89 11.83
N CYS A 117 -7.85 -2.77 11.28
CA CYS A 117 -7.58 -3.15 9.91
C CYS A 117 -7.76 -4.65 9.70
N ALA A 118 -7.25 -5.46 10.63
CA ALA A 118 -7.39 -6.92 10.56
C ALA A 118 -8.86 -7.33 10.65
N GLN A 119 -9.64 -6.65 11.51
CA GLN A 119 -11.04 -6.98 11.70
C GLN A 119 -11.86 -6.73 10.43
N ILE A 120 -11.61 -5.63 9.74
CA ILE A 120 -12.30 -5.33 8.48
C ILE A 120 -12.06 -6.44 7.46
N LEU A 121 -10.83 -6.91 7.35
CA LEU A 121 -10.48 -7.98 6.41
C LEU A 121 -11.12 -9.31 6.80
N LYS A 122 -11.10 -9.63 8.09
CA LYS A 122 -11.73 -10.86 8.59
C LYS A 122 -13.23 -10.87 8.33
N GLU A 123 -13.89 -9.74 8.55
CA GLU A 123 -15.33 -9.60 8.30
C GLU A 123 -15.65 -9.85 6.83
N PHE A 124 -14.84 -9.28 5.95
CA PHE A 124 -15.03 -9.43 4.50
C PHE A 124 -14.92 -10.91 4.10
N PHE A 125 -13.84 -11.58 4.51
CA PHE A 125 -13.61 -12.98 4.13
C PHE A 125 -14.63 -13.91 4.77
N ARG A 126 -15.08 -13.61 5.97
CA ARG A 126 -16.12 -14.39 6.62
C ARG A 126 -17.42 -14.36 5.83
N LYS A 127 -17.79 -13.22 5.28
CA LYS A 127 -19.02 -13.05 4.51
C LYS A 127 -18.99 -13.77 3.17
N LEU A 128 -17.80 -14.09 2.67
CA LEU A 128 -17.68 -14.81 1.39
C LEU A 128 -17.98 -16.30 1.50
N ARG A 129 -18.00 -16.84 2.70
CA ARG A 129 -18.19 -18.29 2.95
C ARG A 129 -19.65 -18.68 2.97
#